data_97825be40b160bb18eb7a533bd6cf3a5
#
_entry.id   97825be40b160bb18eb7a533bd6cf3a5
#
_cell.length_a   1.000
_cell.length_b   1.000
_cell.length_c   1.000
_cell.angle_alpha   90.00
_cell.angle_beta   90.00
_cell.angle_gamma   90.00
#
_symmetry.space_group_name_H-M   'P 1'
#
loop_
_entity.id
_entity.type
_entity.pdbx_description
1 polymer ?
#
loop_
_entity_poly.entity_id
_entity_poly.type
_entity_poly.pdbx_seq_one_letter_code
_entity_poly.pdbx_strand_id
1 'polypeptide(L)'
;RVIDSKGCRDIGKLTEVEKSLDRERGIFVIRNKLRNSAGRRKLGVLWLVLDPVAMSLVYLFVLTVVRSYPGIESLFIGISMFRILQASFMTGVNSIQDFTGGLISERVRSRVLVSAALRYRVLETTFQSSAISVILLFGLGVNLRAVLAFIILSQIMGILAEGVGLNMSKLVRRIPDLSNLIRYFMLLMFFGSPALYPMATTTGLHYKINEYNPFSYFVESVRYLADLESVIFNL
;
A
#
# COMPACT_ATOMS: atom_id res chain seq x y z
N ARG A 1 -11.38 -24.03 1.30
CA ARG A 1 -11.98 -23.79 2.62
C ARG A 1 -13.08 -22.75 2.50
N VAL A 2 -14.24 -23.03 3.06
CA VAL A 2 -15.35 -22.09 3.18
C VAL A 2 -15.41 -21.64 4.63
N ILE A 3 -15.59 -20.36 4.85
CA ILE A 3 -15.82 -19.78 6.17
C ILE A 3 -17.33 -19.51 6.28
N ASP A 4 -17.99 -20.16 7.22
CA ASP A 4 -19.39 -19.91 7.57
C ASP A 4 -19.51 -19.62 9.07
N SER A 5 -20.72 -19.36 9.55
CA SER A 5 -21.00 -19.13 10.98
C SER A 5 -20.62 -20.32 11.88
N LYS A 6 -20.44 -21.52 11.30
CA LYS A 6 -20.08 -22.75 12.00
C LYS A 6 -18.58 -23.10 11.92
N GLY A 7 -17.76 -22.23 11.30
CA GLY A 7 -16.31 -22.42 11.19
C GLY A 7 -15.81 -22.67 9.78
N CYS A 8 -14.58 -23.22 9.66
CA CYS A 8 -13.90 -23.43 8.39
C CYS A 8 -14.06 -24.89 7.95
N ARG A 9 -14.64 -25.13 6.78
CA ARG A 9 -14.78 -26.48 6.19
C ARG A 9 -13.96 -26.61 4.92
N ASP A 10 -13.29 -27.76 4.74
CA ASP A 10 -12.66 -28.13 3.47
C ASP A 10 -13.73 -28.69 2.52
N ILE A 11 -13.83 -28.09 1.34
CA ILE A 11 -14.72 -28.55 0.28
C ILE A 11 -13.84 -29.19 -0.79
N GLY A 12 -14.28 -30.32 -1.34
CA GLY A 12 -13.62 -31.05 -2.42
C GLY A 12 -13.42 -30.20 -3.70
N LYS A 13 -13.08 -30.86 -4.81
CA LYS A 13 -12.88 -30.18 -6.10
C LYS A 13 -14.13 -29.41 -6.51
N LEU A 14 -13.95 -28.14 -6.89
CA LEU A 14 -14.98 -27.22 -7.32
C LEU A 14 -15.57 -27.62 -8.67
N THR A 15 -16.88 -27.61 -8.77
CA THR A 15 -17.58 -27.67 -10.06
C THR A 15 -17.38 -26.36 -10.85
N GLU A 16 -17.55 -26.41 -12.17
CA GLU A 16 -17.40 -25.20 -13.03
C GLU A 16 -18.43 -24.12 -12.67
N VAL A 17 -19.64 -24.52 -12.27
CA VAL A 17 -20.67 -23.60 -11.78
C VAL A 17 -20.22 -22.86 -10.51
N GLU A 18 -19.60 -23.56 -9.57
CA GLU A 18 -19.09 -22.92 -8.36
C GLU A 18 -17.93 -21.98 -8.62
N LYS A 19 -17.10 -22.27 -9.64
CA LYS A 19 -16.03 -21.36 -10.07
C LYS A 19 -16.57 -20.07 -10.68
N SER A 20 -17.63 -20.17 -11.51
CA SER A 20 -18.26 -18.98 -12.09
C SER A 20 -18.92 -18.09 -11.02
N LEU A 21 -19.63 -18.70 -10.07
CA LEU A 21 -20.20 -18.00 -8.91
C LEU A 21 -19.13 -17.31 -8.04
N ASP A 22 -18.01 -17.98 -7.82
CA ASP A 22 -16.89 -17.40 -7.06
C ASP A 22 -16.29 -16.19 -7.81
N ARG A 23 -16.24 -16.22 -9.15
CA ARG A 23 -15.78 -15.10 -9.96
C ARG A 23 -16.73 -13.91 -9.85
N GLU A 24 -18.03 -14.13 -9.98
CA GLU A 24 -19.05 -13.08 -9.84
C GLU A 24 -19.03 -12.45 -8.44
N ARG A 25 -18.93 -13.27 -7.40
CA ARG A 25 -18.79 -12.80 -6.00
C ARG A 25 -17.51 -11.96 -5.83
N GLY A 26 -16.40 -12.36 -6.45
CA GLY A 26 -15.16 -11.59 -6.43
C GLY A 26 -15.33 -10.21 -7.07
N ILE A 27 -15.99 -10.13 -8.22
CA ILE A 27 -16.29 -8.87 -8.91
C ILE A 27 -17.22 -7.99 -8.07
N PHE A 28 -18.25 -8.58 -7.47
CA PHE A 28 -19.17 -7.87 -6.56
C PHE A 28 -18.44 -7.26 -5.37
N VAL A 29 -17.52 -8.01 -4.74
CA VAL A 29 -16.68 -7.52 -3.63
C VAL A 29 -15.83 -6.32 -4.06
N ILE A 30 -15.15 -6.41 -5.21
CA ILE A 30 -14.35 -5.30 -5.75
C ILE A 30 -15.22 -4.08 -6.01
N ARG A 31 -16.36 -4.25 -6.68
CA ARG A 31 -17.30 -3.17 -6.99
C ARG A 31 -17.83 -2.50 -5.73
N ASN A 32 -18.16 -3.29 -4.71
CA ASN A 32 -18.63 -2.78 -3.43
C ASN A 32 -17.54 -2.03 -2.67
N LYS A 33 -16.30 -2.53 -2.67
CA LYS A 33 -15.14 -1.80 -2.12
C LYS A 33 -14.94 -0.46 -2.83
N LEU A 34 -14.93 -0.43 -4.16
CA LEU A 34 -14.83 0.82 -4.93
C LEU A 34 -15.97 1.78 -4.59
N ARG A 35 -17.20 1.28 -4.52
CA ARG A 35 -18.37 2.08 -4.15
C ARG A 35 -18.30 2.61 -2.73
N ASN A 36 -17.83 1.81 -1.78
CA ASN A 36 -17.66 2.23 -0.39
C ASN A 36 -16.49 3.19 -0.20
N SER A 37 -15.39 3.02 -0.96
CA SER A 37 -14.28 3.99 -1.00
C SER A 37 -14.72 5.33 -1.60
N ALA A 38 -15.63 5.29 -2.59
CA ALA A 38 -16.32 6.46 -3.11
C ALA A 38 -17.27 7.08 -2.07
N GLY A 39 -17.91 6.26 -1.25
CA GLY A 39 -18.74 6.60 -0.11
C GLY A 39 -19.76 7.71 -0.35
N ARG A 40 -20.16 8.38 0.75
CA ARG A 40 -21.00 9.60 0.73
C ARG A 40 -20.20 10.87 0.40
N ARG A 41 -18.93 10.75 0.04
CA ARG A 41 -18.05 11.88 -0.23
C ARG A 41 -18.30 12.40 -1.64
N LYS A 42 -18.44 13.72 -1.80
CA LYS A 42 -18.70 14.37 -3.11
C LYS A 42 -17.66 14.05 -4.19
N LEU A 43 -16.41 13.85 -3.80
CA LEU A 43 -15.30 13.55 -4.71
C LEU A 43 -15.13 12.04 -4.97
N GLY A 44 -15.89 11.17 -4.30
CA GLY A 44 -15.95 9.74 -4.58
C GLY A 44 -14.59 9.07 -4.68
N VAL A 45 -14.38 8.35 -5.79
CA VAL A 45 -13.14 7.61 -6.09
C VAL A 45 -11.91 8.52 -6.20
N LEU A 46 -12.08 9.82 -6.46
CA LEU A 46 -10.97 10.77 -6.57
C LEU A 46 -10.16 10.86 -5.27
N TRP A 47 -10.77 10.57 -4.11
CA TRP A 47 -10.05 10.51 -2.83
C TRP A 47 -8.99 9.41 -2.77
N LEU A 48 -9.11 8.34 -3.56
CA LEU A 48 -8.05 7.31 -3.63
C LEU A 48 -6.71 7.89 -4.13
N VAL A 49 -6.79 8.91 -4.97
CA VAL A 49 -5.63 9.61 -5.52
C VAL A 49 -5.28 10.83 -4.68
N LEU A 50 -6.27 11.62 -4.30
CA LEU A 50 -6.05 12.87 -3.57
C LEU A 50 -5.39 12.65 -2.19
N ASP A 51 -5.77 11.60 -1.46
CA ASP A 51 -5.24 11.37 -0.11
C ASP A 51 -3.71 11.15 -0.09
N PRO A 52 -3.13 10.20 -0.87
CA PRO A 52 -1.68 10.03 -0.90
C PRO A 52 -0.96 11.25 -1.49
N VAL A 53 -1.52 11.91 -2.50
CA VAL A 53 -0.93 13.11 -3.11
C VAL A 53 -0.94 14.28 -2.13
N ALA A 54 -2.08 14.57 -1.51
CA ALA A 54 -2.21 15.66 -0.55
C ALA A 54 -1.27 15.49 0.64
N MET A 55 -1.19 14.27 1.19
CA MET A 55 -0.28 13.98 2.29
C MET A 55 1.19 14.09 1.88
N SER A 56 1.54 13.63 0.68
CA SER A 56 2.90 13.81 0.17
C SER A 56 3.25 15.29 0.01
N LEU A 57 2.31 16.11 -0.48
CA LEU A 57 2.51 17.56 -0.59
C LEU A 57 2.63 18.25 0.77
N VAL A 58 1.84 17.85 1.77
CA VAL A 58 1.95 18.40 3.13
C VAL A 58 3.32 18.11 3.73
N TYR A 59 3.80 16.87 3.66
CA TYR A 59 5.13 16.52 4.16
C TYR A 59 6.24 17.23 3.38
N LEU A 60 6.10 17.30 2.06
CA LEU A 60 7.03 18.03 1.22
C LEU A 60 7.10 19.51 1.64
N PHE A 61 5.96 20.17 1.82
CA PHE A 61 5.89 21.56 2.29
C PHE A 61 6.61 21.71 3.65
N VAL A 62 6.31 20.86 4.62
CA VAL A 62 6.95 20.93 5.94
C VAL A 62 8.46 20.74 5.85
N LEU A 63 8.93 19.78 5.09
CA LEU A 63 10.37 19.48 5.02
C LEU A 63 11.14 20.51 4.19
N THR A 64 10.55 21.05 3.14
CA THR A 64 11.23 22.06 2.30
C THR A 64 11.17 23.45 2.91
N VAL A 65 10.00 23.88 3.41
CA VAL A 65 9.81 25.23 3.95
C VAL A 65 10.35 25.35 5.38
N VAL A 66 10.09 24.35 6.24
CA VAL A 66 10.48 24.41 7.64
C VAL A 66 11.92 23.96 7.86
N ARG A 67 12.38 22.95 7.11
CA ARG A 67 13.75 22.38 7.27
C ARG A 67 14.74 22.77 6.18
N SER A 68 14.32 23.46 5.12
CA SER A 68 15.18 23.84 3.98
C SER A 68 15.96 22.65 3.40
N TYR A 69 15.33 21.47 3.31
CA TYR A 69 16.00 20.26 2.84
C TYR A 69 16.16 20.30 1.32
N PRO A 70 17.39 20.18 0.78
CA PRO A 70 17.62 20.05 -0.65
C PRO A 70 17.21 18.64 -1.10
N GLY A 71 16.61 18.50 -2.26
CA GLY A 71 16.24 17.17 -2.81
C GLY A 71 14.75 16.86 -2.68
N ILE A 72 13.95 17.78 -3.20
CA ILE A 72 12.47 17.67 -3.23
C ILE A 72 12.02 16.37 -3.90
N GLU A 73 12.70 15.98 -4.99
CA GLU A 73 12.41 14.78 -5.78
C GLU A 73 12.58 13.51 -4.93
N SER A 74 13.70 13.41 -4.24
CA SER A 74 14.03 12.29 -3.36
C SER A 74 13.03 12.13 -2.22
N LEU A 75 12.63 13.24 -1.59
CA LEU A 75 11.62 13.27 -0.55
C LEU A 75 10.26 12.84 -1.07
N PHE A 76 9.84 13.39 -2.21
CA PHE A 76 8.52 13.09 -2.77
C PHE A 76 8.40 11.62 -3.17
N ILE A 77 9.43 11.02 -3.76
CA ILE A 77 9.51 9.59 -4.06
C ILE A 77 9.34 8.77 -2.77
N GLY A 78 10.16 9.04 -1.75
CA GLY A 78 10.15 8.27 -0.51
C GLY A 78 8.82 8.35 0.24
N ILE A 79 8.28 9.56 0.41
CA ILE A 79 6.99 9.79 1.10
C ILE A 79 5.85 9.10 0.35
N SER A 80 5.80 9.27 -0.97
CA SER A 80 4.75 8.69 -1.82
C SER A 80 4.77 7.17 -1.78
N MET A 81 5.94 6.55 -1.89
CA MET A 81 6.09 5.09 -1.77
C MET A 81 5.67 4.60 -0.39
N PHE A 82 6.09 5.29 0.69
CA PHE A 82 5.68 4.89 2.04
C PHE A 82 4.17 5.00 2.25
N ARG A 83 3.52 6.02 1.69
CA ARG A 83 2.05 6.16 1.77
C ARG A 83 1.34 5.00 1.08
N ILE A 84 1.82 4.57 -0.09
CA ILE A 84 1.30 3.39 -0.79
C ILE A 84 1.50 2.13 0.06
N LEU A 85 2.70 1.94 0.62
CA LEU A 85 3.02 0.83 1.53
C LEU A 85 2.05 0.80 2.73
N GLN A 86 1.93 1.91 3.44
CA GLN A 86 1.08 2.05 4.63
C GLN A 86 -0.39 1.78 4.31
N ALA A 87 -0.92 2.38 3.24
CA ALA A 87 -2.30 2.19 2.82
C ALA A 87 -2.57 0.72 2.45
N SER A 88 -1.66 0.09 1.72
CA SER A 88 -1.75 -1.33 1.33
C SER A 88 -1.75 -2.25 2.54
N PHE A 89 -0.79 -2.06 3.43
CA PHE A 89 -0.65 -2.85 4.64
C PHE A 89 -1.88 -2.71 5.56
N MET A 90 -2.34 -1.49 5.83
CA MET A 90 -3.49 -1.24 6.70
C MET A 90 -4.80 -1.76 6.10
N THR A 91 -4.95 -1.71 4.77
CA THR A 91 -6.10 -2.35 4.09
C THR A 91 -6.09 -3.86 4.30
N GLY A 92 -4.92 -4.49 4.18
CA GLY A 92 -4.77 -5.92 4.47
C GLY A 92 -5.11 -6.26 5.93
N VAL A 93 -4.56 -5.50 6.88
CA VAL A 93 -4.79 -5.67 8.32
C VAL A 93 -6.27 -5.59 8.68
N ASN A 94 -7.01 -4.62 8.14
CA ASN A 94 -8.42 -4.38 8.44
C ASN A 94 -9.38 -5.22 7.57
N SER A 95 -8.87 -6.00 6.62
CA SER A 95 -9.67 -6.69 5.60
C SER A 95 -10.78 -7.58 6.18
N ILE A 96 -10.52 -8.33 7.25
CA ILE A 96 -11.53 -9.19 7.87
C ILE A 96 -12.63 -8.36 8.55
N GLN A 97 -12.29 -7.25 9.19
CA GLN A 97 -13.26 -6.36 9.84
C GLN A 97 -14.17 -5.70 8.79
N ASP A 98 -13.60 -5.25 7.68
CA ASP A 98 -14.34 -4.64 6.58
C ASP A 98 -15.32 -5.61 5.92
N PHE A 99 -14.97 -6.90 5.84
CA PHE A 99 -15.83 -7.93 5.28
C PHE A 99 -16.94 -8.39 6.24
N THR A 100 -16.74 -8.26 7.56
CA THR A 100 -17.73 -8.70 8.55
C THR A 100 -18.98 -7.82 8.61
N GLY A 101 -18.90 -6.59 8.14
CA GLY A 101 -20.02 -5.63 8.21
C GLY A 101 -21.18 -5.84 7.21
N GLY A 102 -21.02 -6.66 6.16
CA GLY A 102 -22.07 -6.77 5.12
C GLY A 102 -22.17 -8.11 4.40
N LEU A 103 -21.17 -8.98 4.51
CA LEU A 103 -21.08 -10.23 3.74
C LEU A 103 -21.19 -11.50 4.61
N ILE A 104 -21.45 -11.37 5.92
CA ILE A 104 -21.56 -12.51 6.85
C ILE A 104 -22.73 -13.42 6.52
N SER A 105 -23.78 -12.91 5.87
CA SER A 105 -24.95 -13.71 5.49
C SER A 105 -24.69 -14.68 4.35
N GLU A 106 -23.61 -14.48 3.57
CA GLU A 106 -23.28 -15.33 2.45
C GLU A 106 -22.02 -16.16 2.69
N ARG A 107 -22.07 -17.45 2.32
CA ARG A 107 -20.94 -18.38 2.40
C ARG A 107 -19.92 -18.03 1.33
N VAL A 108 -18.95 -17.14 1.64
CA VAL A 108 -17.90 -16.75 0.72
C VAL A 108 -16.61 -17.47 1.07
N ARG A 109 -15.93 -18.02 0.04
CA ARG A 109 -14.64 -18.69 0.23
C ARG A 109 -13.54 -17.69 0.52
N SER A 110 -12.67 -18.00 1.47
CA SER A 110 -11.52 -17.13 1.81
C SER A 110 -10.62 -16.80 0.61
N ARG A 111 -10.46 -17.74 -0.33
CA ARG A 111 -9.70 -17.51 -1.57
C ARG A 111 -10.30 -16.42 -2.45
N VAL A 112 -11.64 -16.34 -2.52
CA VAL A 112 -12.34 -15.30 -3.29
C VAL A 112 -12.08 -13.94 -2.68
N LEU A 113 -12.17 -13.83 -1.35
CA LEU A 113 -11.91 -12.59 -0.62
C LEU A 113 -10.47 -12.11 -0.79
N VAL A 114 -9.50 -13.01 -0.64
CA VAL A 114 -8.07 -12.69 -0.83
C VAL A 114 -7.80 -12.27 -2.28
N SER A 115 -8.30 -13.01 -3.27
CA SER A 115 -8.10 -12.65 -4.68
C SER A 115 -8.79 -11.33 -5.05
N ALA A 116 -9.95 -11.04 -4.48
CA ALA A 116 -10.64 -9.77 -4.68
C ALA A 116 -9.87 -8.61 -4.01
N ALA A 117 -9.35 -8.80 -2.80
CA ALA A 117 -8.53 -7.83 -2.12
C ALA A 117 -7.28 -7.46 -2.94
N LEU A 118 -6.52 -8.47 -3.39
CA LEU A 118 -5.32 -8.24 -4.20
C LEU A 118 -5.62 -7.55 -5.55
N ARG A 119 -6.70 -7.95 -6.24
CA ARG A 119 -7.11 -7.27 -7.49
C ARG A 119 -7.51 -5.81 -7.23
N TYR A 120 -8.26 -5.56 -6.16
CA TYR A 120 -8.59 -4.19 -5.76
C TYR A 120 -7.32 -3.39 -5.48
N ARG A 121 -6.33 -3.98 -4.79
CA ARG A 121 -5.04 -3.35 -4.52
C ARG A 121 -4.31 -2.96 -5.79
N VAL A 122 -4.22 -3.86 -6.76
CA VAL A 122 -3.58 -3.56 -8.05
C VAL A 122 -4.24 -2.34 -8.71
N LEU A 123 -5.56 -2.30 -8.77
CA LEU A 123 -6.29 -1.15 -9.32
C LEU A 123 -5.99 0.14 -8.54
N GLU A 124 -6.12 0.11 -7.22
CA GLU A 124 -5.91 1.29 -6.37
C GLU A 124 -4.47 1.80 -6.47
N THR A 125 -3.47 0.92 -6.40
CA THR A 125 -2.06 1.29 -6.52
C THR A 125 -1.74 1.82 -7.92
N THR A 126 -2.37 1.27 -8.99
CA THR A 126 -2.21 1.79 -10.35
C THR A 126 -2.70 3.24 -10.44
N PHE A 127 -3.88 3.54 -9.91
CA PHE A 127 -4.38 4.93 -9.89
C PHE A 127 -3.48 5.85 -9.09
N GLN A 128 -3.06 5.44 -7.90
CA GLN A 128 -2.20 6.23 -7.03
C GLN A 128 -0.82 6.48 -7.67
N SER A 129 -0.15 5.42 -8.12
CA SER A 129 1.18 5.53 -8.71
C SER A 129 1.16 6.31 -10.03
N SER A 130 0.13 6.17 -10.86
CA SER A 130 -0.01 6.95 -12.10
C SER A 130 -0.16 8.45 -11.81
N ALA A 131 -0.99 8.83 -10.84
CA ALA A 131 -1.18 10.22 -10.48
C ALA A 131 0.10 10.85 -9.90
N ILE A 132 0.79 10.13 -9.03
CA ILE A 132 2.09 10.56 -8.48
C ILE A 132 3.14 10.65 -9.59
N SER A 133 3.14 9.72 -10.54
CA SER A 133 4.04 9.72 -11.69
C SER A 133 3.90 10.94 -12.58
N VAL A 134 2.69 11.46 -12.76
CA VAL A 134 2.45 12.72 -13.49
C VAL A 134 3.17 13.88 -12.77
N ILE A 135 3.09 13.94 -11.45
CA ILE A 135 3.76 14.98 -10.66
C ILE A 135 5.29 14.82 -10.73
N LEU A 136 5.79 13.58 -10.62
CA LEU A 136 7.22 13.29 -10.73
C LEU A 136 7.79 13.71 -12.09
N LEU A 137 7.08 13.38 -13.17
CA LEU A 137 7.56 13.63 -14.53
C LEU A 137 7.46 15.11 -14.92
N PHE A 138 6.28 15.73 -14.73
CA PHE A 138 6.00 17.07 -15.21
C PHE A 138 6.23 18.17 -14.17
N GLY A 139 6.08 17.86 -12.88
CA GLY A 139 6.26 18.80 -11.80
C GLY A 139 7.69 18.87 -11.28
N LEU A 140 8.34 17.72 -11.15
CA LEU A 140 9.68 17.61 -10.56
C LEU A 140 10.78 17.26 -11.58
N GLY A 141 10.44 17.03 -12.85
CA GLY A 141 11.42 16.75 -13.91
C GLY A 141 12.16 15.41 -13.76
N VAL A 142 11.61 14.46 -12.99
CA VAL A 142 12.21 13.14 -12.80
C VAL A 142 12.19 12.36 -14.11
N ASN A 143 13.30 11.68 -14.42
CA ASN A 143 13.45 10.97 -15.68
C ASN A 143 12.43 9.81 -15.83
N LEU A 144 12.08 9.47 -17.07
CA LEU A 144 11.06 8.46 -17.39
C LEU A 144 11.42 7.08 -16.84
N ARG A 145 12.70 6.71 -16.76
CA ARG A 145 13.14 5.40 -16.23
C ARG A 145 12.75 5.25 -14.77
N ALA A 146 12.99 6.26 -13.96
CA ALA A 146 12.61 6.26 -12.54
C ALA A 146 11.10 6.27 -12.36
N VAL A 147 10.36 7.00 -13.20
CA VAL A 147 8.89 7.02 -13.16
C VAL A 147 8.30 5.64 -13.48
N LEU A 148 8.81 4.94 -14.49
CA LEU A 148 8.40 3.56 -14.79
C LEU A 148 8.76 2.60 -13.64
N ALA A 149 9.96 2.72 -13.08
CA ALA A 149 10.37 1.95 -11.92
C ALA A 149 9.48 2.23 -10.70
N PHE A 150 9.12 3.49 -10.44
CA PHE A 150 8.20 3.89 -9.38
C PHE A 150 6.85 3.17 -9.51
N ILE A 151 6.26 3.14 -10.71
CA ILE A 151 4.99 2.44 -10.94
C ILE A 151 5.13 0.95 -10.64
N ILE A 152 6.13 0.29 -11.24
CA ILE A 152 6.32 -1.16 -11.11
C ILE A 152 6.63 -1.55 -9.67
N LEU A 153 7.59 -0.88 -9.04
CA LEU A 153 8.01 -1.18 -7.67
C LEU A 153 6.91 -0.87 -6.64
N SER A 154 6.12 0.19 -6.86
CA SER A 154 4.94 0.48 -6.04
C SER A 154 3.88 -0.63 -6.12
N GLN A 155 3.67 -1.22 -7.30
CA GLN A 155 2.74 -2.35 -7.47
C GLN A 155 3.22 -3.58 -6.68
N ILE A 156 4.48 -3.96 -6.87
CA ILE A 156 5.06 -5.12 -6.18
C ILE A 156 5.00 -4.91 -4.67
N MET A 157 5.44 -3.76 -4.20
CA MET A 157 5.44 -3.39 -2.78
C MET A 157 4.03 -3.37 -2.20
N GLY A 158 3.05 -2.80 -2.91
CA GLY A 158 1.65 -2.75 -2.48
C GLY A 158 1.03 -4.14 -2.32
N ILE A 159 1.27 -5.04 -3.27
CA ILE A 159 0.79 -6.43 -3.22
C ILE A 159 1.43 -7.17 -2.03
N LEU A 160 2.75 -7.04 -1.85
CA LEU A 160 3.46 -7.67 -0.73
C LEU A 160 2.98 -7.14 0.61
N ALA A 161 2.84 -5.82 0.75
CA ALA A 161 2.37 -5.18 1.97
C ALA A 161 0.94 -5.62 2.34
N GLU A 162 0.02 -5.65 1.36
CA GLU A 162 -1.34 -6.15 1.61
C GLU A 162 -1.34 -7.63 1.96
N GLY A 163 -0.51 -8.44 1.31
CA GLY A 163 -0.35 -9.87 1.63
C GLY A 163 0.08 -10.11 3.07
N VAL A 164 1.05 -9.34 3.56
CA VAL A 164 1.48 -9.37 4.97
C VAL A 164 0.35 -8.90 5.88
N GLY A 165 -0.32 -7.80 5.56
CA GLY A 165 -1.48 -7.28 6.30
C GLY A 165 -2.62 -8.29 6.40
N LEU A 166 -2.96 -9.00 5.31
CA LEU A 166 -3.96 -10.06 5.28
C LEU A 166 -3.63 -11.22 6.26
N ASN A 167 -2.37 -11.56 6.41
CA ASN A 167 -1.96 -12.56 7.41
C ASN A 167 -2.15 -12.03 8.83
N MET A 168 -1.86 -10.75 9.08
CA MET A 168 -2.07 -10.12 10.39
C MET A 168 -3.55 -9.90 10.72
N SER A 169 -4.44 -9.82 9.73
CA SER A 169 -5.87 -9.59 9.93
C SER A 169 -6.55 -10.64 10.82
N LYS A 170 -6.02 -11.88 10.83
CA LYS A 170 -6.50 -12.96 11.72
C LYS A 170 -6.23 -12.65 13.19
N LEU A 171 -5.08 -12.04 13.48
CA LEU A 171 -4.68 -11.65 14.83
C LEU A 171 -5.48 -10.42 15.28
N VAL A 172 -5.62 -9.43 14.41
CA VAL A 172 -6.43 -8.21 14.66
C VAL A 172 -7.89 -8.55 14.91
N ARG A 173 -8.43 -9.58 14.24
CA ARG A 173 -9.78 -10.06 14.54
C ARG A 173 -9.93 -10.56 15.99
N ARG A 174 -8.87 -11.15 16.57
CA ARG A 174 -8.89 -11.64 17.95
C ARG A 174 -8.65 -10.50 18.95
N ILE A 175 -7.84 -9.54 18.59
CA ILE A 175 -7.44 -8.39 19.42
C ILE A 175 -7.65 -7.12 18.59
N PRO A 176 -8.86 -6.50 18.62
CA PRO A 176 -9.19 -5.35 17.78
C PRO A 176 -8.25 -4.14 18.00
N ASP A 177 -7.81 -3.93 19.24
CA ASP A 177 -6.91 -2.83 19.60
C ASP A 177 -5.53 -2.91 18.92
N LEU A 178 -5.14 -4.10 18.47
CA LEU A 178 -3.90 -4.30 17.74
C LEU A 178 -3.86 -3.49 16.43
N SER A 179 -5.01 -3.22 15.80
CA SER A 179 -5.08 -2.34 14.62
C SER A 179 -4.57 -0.94 14.91
N ASN A 180 -4.89 -0.38 16.08
CA ASN A 180 -4.41 0.93 16.50
C ASN A 180 -2.90 0.90 16.80
N LEU A 181 -2.43 -0.15 17.49
CA LEU A 181 -1.00 -0.33 17.77
C LEU A 181 -0.18 -0.42 16.48
N ILE A 182 -0.67 -1.19 15.51
CA ILE A 182 -0.04 -1.31 14.18
C ILE A 182 0.01 0.06 13.49
N ARG A 183 -1.03 0.88 13.60
CA ARG A 183 -1.02 2.24 13.02
C ARG A 183 0.07 3.12 13.62
N TYR A 184 0.27 3.09 14.92
CA TYR A 184 1.36 3.81 15.57
C TYR A 184 2.73 3.24 15.19
N PHE A 185 2.84 1.92 15.08
CA PHE A 185 4.06 1.29 14.59
C PHE A 185 4.40 1.74 13.15
N MET A 186 3.42 1.81 12.25
CA MET A 186 3.62 2.33 10.90
C MET A 186 4.03 3.81 10.90
N LEU A 187 3.54 4.61 11.84
CA LEU A 187 3.98 6.00 12.00
C LEU A 187 5.45 6.06 12.45
N LEU A 188 5.86 5.22 13.40
CA LEU A 188 7.25 5.10 13.82
C LEU A 188 8.15 4.67 12.65
N MET A 189 7.71 3.67 11.89
CA MET A 189 8.42 3.20 10.69
C MET A 189 8.55 4.28 9.60
N PHE A 190 7.59 5.18 9.49
CA PHE A 190 7.68 6.31 8.56
C PHE A 190 8.87 7.22 8.87
N PHE A 191 9.06 7.57 10.14
CA PHE A 191 10.21 8.39 10.56
C PHE A 191 11.53 7.61 10.60
N GLY A 192 11.47 6.32 10.87
CA GLY A 192 12.64 5.44 10.96
C GLY A 192 13.15 4.90 9.63
N SER A 193 12.33 4.96 8.57
CA SER A 193 12.68 4.44 7.25
C SER A 193 13.20 5.54 6.31
N PRO A 194 13.86 5.20 5.20
CA PRO A 194 14.37 6.17 4.22
C PRO A 194 13.25 6.81 3.38
N ALA A 195 12.06 6.98 3.96
CA ALA A 195 10.98 7.75 3.35
C ALA A 195 11.29 9.25 3.32
N LEU A 196 11.91 9.75 4.41
CA LEU A 196 12.16 11.19 4.61
C LEU A 196 13.60 11.63 4.30
N TYR A 197 14.49 10.70 4.02
CA TYR A 197 15.91 10.96 3.77
C TYR A 197 16.50 9.83 2.91
N PRO A 198 17.52 10.11 2.07
CA PRO A 198 18.27 9.05 1.40
C PRO A 198 19.09 8.23 2.40
N MET A 199 19.30 6.95 2.15
CA MET A 199 20.19 6.13 2.99
C MET A 199 21.63 6.66 3.04
N ALA A 200 22.07 7.34 2.01
CA ALA A 200 23.39 7.99 1.94
C ALA A 200 23.65 8.96 3.10
N THR A 201 22.62 9.58 3.64
CA THR A 201 22.73 10.56 4.74
C THR A 201 22.65 9.93 6.13
N THR A 202 22.42 8.61 6.21
CA THR A 202 22.26 7.90 7.49
C THR A 202 23.55 7.24 7.95
N THR A 203 23.77 7.18 9.26
CA THR A 203 24.98 6.59 9.87
C THR A 203 24.62 5.73 11.09
N GLY A 204 25.55 4.87 11.50
CA GLY A 204 25.47 4.10 12.74
C GLY A 204 24.30 3.11 12.79
N LEU A 205 23.58 3.09 13.92
CA LEU A 205 22.46 2.17 14.15
C LEU A 205 21.30 2.39 13.16
N HIS A 206 21.05 3.65 12.79
CA HIS A 206 19.99 4.02 11.87
C HIS A 206 20.21 3.43 10.47
N TYR A 207 21.45 3.48 9.97
CA TYR A 207 21.83 2.85 8.71
C TYR A 207 21.63 1.33 8.78
N LYS A 208 22.12 0.67 9.83
CA LYS A 208 21.98 -0.79 10.02
C LYS A 208 20.53 -1.26 10.06
N ILE A 209 19.63 -0.53 10.71
CA ILE A 209 18.19 -0.88 10.74
C ILE A 209 17.62 -0.81 9.32
N ASN A 210 17.97 0.22 8.56
CA ASN A 210 17.45 0.41 7.20
C ASN A 210 18.08 -0.53 6.17
N GLU A 211 19.27 -1.05 6.43
CA GLU A 211 19.92 -2.10 5.63
C GLU A 211 19.10 -3.40 5.62
N TYR A 212 18.43 -3.75 6.74
CA TYR A 212 17.54 -4.91 6.83
C TYR A 212 16.09 -4.60 6.48
N ASN A 213 15.74 -3.34 6.24
CA ASN A 213 14.38 -2.95 5.92
C ASN A 213 14.08 -3.13 4.42
N PRO A 214 13.20 -4.06 4.02
CA PRO A 214 12.92 -4.28 2.61
C PRO A 214 12.36 -3.05 1.89
N PHE A 215 11.67 -2.15 2.60
CA PHE A 215 11.17 -0.89 2.05
C PHE A 215 12.31 0.00 1.53
N SER A 216 13.46 -0.01 2.19
CA SER A 216 14.62 0.78 1.79
C SER A 216 15.06 0.46 0.36
N TYR A 217 15.08 -0.82 0.01
CA TYR A 217 15.50 -1.26 -1.33
C TYR A 217 14.54 -0.79 -2.43
N PHE A 218 13.24 -0.77 -2.16
CA PHE A 218 12.27 -0.25 -3.12
C PHE A 218 12.46 1.24 -3.38
N VAL A 219 12.63 2.04 -2.33
CA VAL A 219 12.79 3.50 -2.45
C VAL A 219 14.13 3.86 -3.08
N GLU A 220 15.22 3.27 -2.59
CA GLU A 220 16.56 3.56 -3.10
C GLU A 220 16.73 3.12 -4.56
N SER A 221 16.06 2.04 -4.99
CA SER A 221 16.06 1.64 -6.41
C SER A 221 15.45 2.72 -7.31
N VAL A 222 14.36 3.36 -6.88
CA VAL A 222 13.76 4.46 -7.65
C VAL A 222 14.66 5.69 -7.64
N ARG A 223 15.25 6.02 -6.49
CA ARG A 223 16.21 7.15 -6.36
C ARG A 223 17.43 6.96 -7.26
N TYR A 224 17.98 5.76 -7.26
CA TYR A 224 19.11 5.42 -8.14
C TYR A 224 18.77 5.63 -9.62
N LEU A 225 17.62 5.14 -10.06
CA LEU A 225 17.17 5.32 -11.44
C LEU A 225 16.77 6.77 -11.78
N ALA A 226 16.55 7.59 -10.76
CA ALA A 226 16.29 9.02 -10.89
C ALA A 226 17.59 9.86 -10.90
N ASP A 227 18.75 9.21 -10.92
CA ASP A 227 20.09 9.84 -10.80
C ASP A 227 20.23 10.68 -9.50
N LEU A 228 19.51 10.27 -8.45
CA LEU A 228 19.60 10.85 -7.11
C LEU A 228 20.58 10.05 -6.24
N GLU A 229 21.10 10.70 -5.20
CA GLU A 229 22.00 10.03 -4.25
C GLU A 229 21.38 8.77 -3.65
N SER A 230 22.00 7.61 -3.90
CA SER A 230 21.59 6.32 -3.31
C SER A 230 22.83 5.50 -2.95
N VAL A 231 22.85 4.82 -1.81
CA VAL A 231 24.00 4.04 -1.32
C VAL A 231 23.96 2.58 -1.75
N ILE A 232 22.79 2.03 -1.96
CA ILE A 232 22.60 0.57 -2.16
C ILE A 232 23.30 0.04 -3.41
N PHE A 233 23.54 0.88 -4.40
CA PHE A 233 24.14 0.50 -5.68
C PHE A 233 25.55 1.05 -5.90
N ASN A 234 26.13 1.72 -4.91
CA ASN A 234 27.50 2.23 -4.95
C ASN A 234 28.51 1.29 -4.25
N LEU A 235 28.21 -0.02 -4.17
CA LEU A 235 29.11 -1.06 -3.68
C LEU A 235 29.96 -1.64 -4.80
#